data_e7c2a9ee2d3bf82bd57ab994e31d8548
#
_entry.id   e7c2a9ee2d3bf82bd57ab994e31d8548
#
_cell.length_a   1.000
_cell.length_b   1.000
_cell.length_c   1.000
_cell.angle_alpha   90.00
_cell.angle_beta   90.00
_cell.angle_gamma   90.00
#
_symmetry.space_group_name_H-M   'P 1'
#
loop_
_entity.id
_entity.type
_entity.pdbx_description
1 polymer ?
#
loop_
_entity_poly.entity_id
_entity_poly.type
_entity_poly.pdbx_seq_one_letter_code
_entity_poly.pdbx_strand_id
1 'polypeptide(L)'
;IIANNGVLFSESAQKGTHFIQLCTKRKIPIIFFQNITGFMVGKQAEHTGIAKNGAKLINAVSNSKSPKITVIVGGSFGAGNYGMCGRAFQPNFLWIWPSSKISVMGGEQAANVLLQLKKINVKKKNEECVYEEEERGKKKETRRASK
;
A
#
# COMPACT_ATOMS: atom_id res chain seq x y z
N ILE A 1 -13.16 7.33 19.34
CA ILE A 1 -11.75 7.38 18.86
C ILE A 1 -11.43 6.08 18.17
N ILE A 2 -10.83 6.16 16.99
CA ILE A 2 -10.22 5.04 16.26
C ILE A 2 -8.72 5.34 16.19
N ALA A 3 -7.91 4.40 16.67
CA ALA A 3 -6.46 4.53 16.61
C ALA A 3 -5.85 3.25 16.06
N ASN A 4 -4.75 3.38 15.31
CA ASN A 4 -3.95 2.24 14.88
C ASN A 4 -2.47 2.50 15.11
N ASN A 5 -1.70 1.42 15.18
CA ASN A 5 -0.25 1.46 15.26
C ASN A 5 0.35 0.35 14.38
N GLY A 6 0.83 0.72 13.20
CA GLY A 6 1.47 -0.20 12.26
C GLY A 6 0.51 -0.76 11.19
N VAL A 7 0.51 -2.07 10.98
CA VAL A 7 -0.20 -2.76 9.89
C VAL A 7 -1.67 -2.99 10.23
N LEU A 8 -2.56 -2.81 9.25
CA LEU A 8 -3.97 -3.19 9.36
C LEU A 8 -4.19 -4.62 8.86
N PHE A 9 -4.82 -5.43 9.70
CA PHE A 9 -5.25 -6.79 9.39
C PHE A 9 -6.74 -6.84 9.02
N SER A 10 -7.17 -7.98 8.50
CA SER A 10 -8.55 -8.23 8.09
C SER A 10 -9.54 -7.98 9.23
N GLU A 11 -9.25 -8.50 10.42
CA GLU A 11 -10.06 -8.35 11.62
C GLU A 11 -10.10 -6.90 12.11
N SER A 12 -8.96 -6.21 12.02
CA SER A 12 -8.86 -4.78 12.38
C SER A 12 -9.75 -3.94 11.46
N ALA A 13 -9.77 -4.25 10.16
CA ALA A 13 -10.61 -3.57 9.19
C ALA A 13 -12.10 -3.82 9.45
N GLN A 14 -12.48 -5.05 9.80
CA GLN A 14 -13.88 -5.38 10.18
C GLN A 14 -14.32 -4.63 11.44
N LYS A 15 -13.47 -4.63 12.47
CA LYS A 15 -13.73 -3.92 13.73
C LYS A 15 -13.90 -2.42 13.50
N GLY A 16 -12.99 -1.82 12.72
CA GLY A 16 -13.06 -0.39 12.36
C GLY A 16 -14.34 -0.08 11.57
N THR A 17 -14.68 -0.90 10.59
CA THR A 17 -15.92 -0.76 9.80
C THR A 17 -17.16 -0.72 10.70
N HIS A 18 -17.29 -1.71 11.56
CA HIS A 18 -18.45 -1.80 12.47
C HIS A 18 -18.54 -0.59 13.41
N PHE A 19 -17.41 -0.18 13.99
CA PHE A 19 -17.36 0.98 14.87
C PHE A 19 -17.77 2.28 14.15
N ILE A 20 -17.27 2.52 12.93
CA ILE A 20 -17.62 3.69 12.13
C ILE A 20 -19.12 3.70 11.80
N GLN A 21 -19.69 2.55 11.42
CA GLN A 21 -21.11 2.42 11.13
C GLN A 21 -21.97 2.73 12.36
N LEU A 22 -21.58 2.25 13.54
CA LEU A 22 -22.27 2.56 14.81
C LEU A 22 -22.22 4.06 15.12
N CYS A 23 -21.03 4.68 15.01
CA CYS A 23 -20.89 6.12 15.22
C CYS A 23 -21.72 6.93 14.23
N THR A 24 -21.72 6.54 12.95
CA THR A 24 -22.48 7.19 11.90
C THR A 24 -23.97 7.12 12.17
N LYS A 25 -24.50 5.93 12.55
CA LYS A 25 -25.91 5.75 12.89
C LYS A 25 -26.33 6.60 14.09
N ARG A 26 -25.43 6.79 15.05
CA ARG A 26 -25.69 7.57 16.27
C ARG A 26 -25.28 9.04 16.14
N LYS A 27 -24.79 9.47 14.95
CA LYS A 27 -24.30 10.84 14.69
C LYS A 27 -23.20 11.29 15.65
N ILE A 28 -22.34 10.36 16.08
CA ILE A 28 -21.23 10.63 16.99
C ILE A 28 -20.01 11.04 16.16
N PRO A 29 -19.35 12.17 16.46
CA PRO A 29 -18.07 12.55 15.82
C PRO A 29 -16.99 11.50 16.03
N ILE A 30 -16.11 11.33 15.03
CA ILE A 30 -15.06 10.31 15.07
C ILE A 30 -13.68 10.99 14.99
N ILE A 31 -12.80 10.62 15.89
CA ILE A 31 -11.40 11.04 15.86
C ILE A 31 -10.55 9.85 15.43
N PHE A 32 -9.73 10.05 14.39
CA PHE A 32 -8.77 9.08 13.88
C PHE A 32 -7.34 9.46 14.30
N PHE A 33 -6.64 8.58 14.97
CA PHE A 33 -5.20 8.68 15.19
C PHE A 33 -4.47 7.72 14.26
N GLN A 34 -3.69 8.26 13.33
CA GLN A 34 -2.98 7.48 12.32
C GLN A 34 -1.51 7.29 12.67
N ASN A 35 -1.09 6.04 12.77
CA ASN A 35 0.29 5.60 12.61
C ASN A 35 0.25 4.29 11.82
N ILE A 36 0.04 4.39 10.50
CA ILE A 36 -0.24 3.25 9.66
C ILE A 36 0.84 3.02 8.61
N THR A 37 1.34 1.79 8.54
CA THR A 37 2.29 1.35 7.51
C THR A 37 1.63 0.79 6.26
N GLY A 38 0.36 0.41 6.33
CA GLY A 38 -0.45 -0.13 5.24
C GLY A 38 -1.35 -1.27 5.69
N PHE A 39 -2.05 -1.88 4.74
CA PHE A 39 -2.75 -3.14 4.96
C PHE A 39 -1.77 -4.30 4.86
N MET A 40 -2.04 -5.39 5.60
CA MET A 40 -1.25 -6.62 5.48
C MET A 40 -1.35 -7.18 4.07
N VAL A 41 -0.23 -7.61 3.52
CA VAL A 41 -0.11 -8.18 2.17
C VAL A 41 0.39 -9.62 2.24
N GLY A 42 0.13 -10.38 1.19
CA GLY A 42 0.60 -11.75 1.03
C GLY A 42 -0.55 -12.76 0.91
N LYS A 43 -0.22 -13.95 0.44
CA LYS A 43 -1.19 -15.01 0.12
C LYS A 43 -2.14 -15.32 1.29
N GLN A 44 -1.63 -15.42 2.50
CA GLN A 44 -2.44 -15.70 3.68
C GLN A 44 -3.40 -14.55 4.00
N ALA A 45 -2.94 -13.30 3.89
CA ALA A 45 -3.78 -12.12 4.09
C ALA A 45 -4.92 -12.05 3.06
N GLU A 46 -4.63 -12.36 1.79
CA GLU A 46 -5.65 -12.44 0.73
C GLU A 46 -6.69 -13.54 1.02
N HIS A 47 -6.25 -14.72 1.46
CA HIS A 47 -7.15 -15.81 1.84
C HIS A 47 -8.06 -15.46 3.03
N THR A 48 -7.59 -14.62 3.97
CA THR A 48 -8.40 -14.12 5.10
C THR A 48 -9.33 -12.97 4.70
N GLY A 49 -9.30 -12.55 3.45
CA GLY A 49 -10.21 -11.55 2.89
C GLY A 49 -9.81 -10.11 3.21
N ILE A 50 -8.52 -9.81 3.32
CA ILE A 50 -8.02 -8.46 3.61
C ILE A 50 -8.51 -7.43 2.58
N ALA A 51 -8.53 -7.77 1.29
CA ALA A 51 -9.01 -6.88 0.24
C ALA A 51 -10.49 -6.53 0.43
N LYS A 52 -11.34 -7.55 0.68
CA LYS A 52 -12.77 -7.38 0.93
C LYS A 52 -13.05 -6.54 2.19
N ASN A 53 -12.37 -6.85 3.28
CA ASN A 53 -12.61 -6.20 4.57
C ASN A 53 -11.98 -4.80 4.61
N GLY A 54 -10.83 -4.60 3.96
CA GLY A 54 -10.23 -3.29 3.74
C GLY A 54 -11.13 -2.37 2.91
N ALA A 55 -11.71 -2.88 1.84
CA ALA A 55 -12.68 -2.13 1.02
C ALA A 55 -13.92 -1.72 1.83
N LYS A 56 -14.41 -2.58 2.72
CA LYS A 56 -15.52 -2.24 3.63
C LYS A 56 -15.17 -1.11 4.58
N LEU A 57 -13.95 -1.12 5.14
CA LEU A 57 -13.47 -0.05 6.01
C LEU A 57 -13.41 1.27 5.26
N ILE A 58 -12.81 1.29 4.08
CA ILE A 58 -12.71 2.48 3.23
C ILE A 58 -14.12 2.99 2.86
N ASN A 59 -15.03 2.09 2.50
CA ASN A 59 -16.42 2.42 2.20
C ASN A 59 -17.13 3.04 3.41
N ALA A 60 -16.95 2.49 4.61
CA ALA A 60 -17.55 3.02 5.82
C ALA A 60 -17.04 4.44 6.14
N VAL A 61 -15.72 4.68 5.96
CA VAL A 61 -15.11 6.02 6.15
C VAL A 61 -15.66 7.02 5.13
N SER A 62 -15.71 6.65 3.86
CA SER A 62 -16.14 7.55 2.77
C SER A 62 -17.61 7.93 2.86
N ASN A 63 -18.47 6.99 3.24
CA ASN A 63 -19.92 7.22 3.36
C ASN A 63 -20.38 7.76 4.72
N SER A 64 -19.48 7.83 5.70
CA SER A 64 -19.82 8.37 7.02
C SER A 64 -20.11 9.86 6.94
N LYS A 65 -21.33 10.25 7.34
CA LYS A 65 -21.77 11.65 7.45
C LYS A 65 -21.43 12.28 8.80
N SER A 66 -20.93 11.51 9.76
CA SER A 66 -20.49 12.04 11.05
C SER A 66 -19.27 12.92 10.88
N PRO A 67 -19.11 14.00 11.66
CA PRO A 67 -17.89 14.79 11.67
C PRO A 67 -16.65 13.91 11.94
N LYS A 68 -15.60 14.12 11.14
CA LYS A 68 -14.35 13.35 11.21
C LYS A 68 -13.19 14.29 11.47
N ILE A 69 -12.35 13.94 12.41
CA ILE A 69 -11.11 14.63 12.75
C ILE A 69 -9.99 13.61 12.61
N THR A 70 -8.92 13.96 11.90
CA THR A 70 -7.78 13.07 11.69
C THR A 70 -6.51 13.70 12.23
N VAL A 71 -5.77 12.95 13.02
CA VAL A 71 -4.45 13.31 13.54
C VAL A 71 -3.45 12.25 13.11
N ILE A 72 -2.49 12.65 12.28
CA ILE A 72 -1.41 11.77 11.84
C ILE A 72 -0.26 11.93 12.84
N VAL A 73 -0.05 10.91 13.65
CA VAL A 73 0.95 10.93 14.72
C VAL A 73 2.26 10.25 14.34
N GLY A 74 2.26 9.48 13.24
CA GLY A 74 3.43 8.75 12.76
C GLY A 74 3.38 8.54 11.26
N GLY A 75 3.49 7.29 10.81
CA GLY A 75 3.37 6.96 9.38
C GLY A 75 1.94 7.03 8.88
N SER A 76 1.79 7.38 7.60
CA SER A 76 0.52 7.27 6.87
C SER A 76 0.81 6.88 5.42
N PHE A 77 0.83 5.56 5.16
CA PHE A 77 1.30 5.02 3.90
C PHE A 77 0.22 4.27 3.13
N GLY A 78 0.22 4.46 1.80
CA GLY A 78 -0.56 3.72 0.84
C GLY A 78 -2.08 3.74 1.11
N ALA A 79 -2.75 2.63 0.83
CA ALA A 79 -4.19 2.47 1.04
C ALA A 79 -4.63 2.54 2.51
N GLY A 80 -3.71 2.35 3.45
CA GLY A 80 -3.98 2.52 4.88
C GLY A 80 -4.39 3.94 5.24
N ASN A 81 -3.84 4.93 4.55
CA ASN A 81 -4.25 6.33 4.70
C ASN A 81 -5.76 6.50 4.42
N TYR A 82 -6.30 5.82 3.42
CA TYR A 82 -7.73 5.86 3.11
C TYR A 82 -8.57 5.22 4.22
N GLY A 83 -8.18 4.06 4.71
CA GLY A 83 -8.89 3.35 5.77
C GLY A 83 -8.96 4.12 7.10
N MET A 84 -7.98 5.00 7.34
CA MET A 84 -7.88 5.83 8.53
C MET A 84 -8.31 7.28 8.30
N CYS A 85 -9.18 7.53 7.33
CA CYS A 85 -9.72 8.85 7.02
C CYS A 85 -8.63 9.89 6.72
N GLY A 86 -7.75 9.58 5.77
CA GLY A 86 -6.78 10.54 5.27
C GLY A 86 -7.43 11.65 4.44
N ARG A 87 -6.59 12.51 3.87
CA ARG A 87 -7.01 13.72 3.16
C ARG A 87 -8.05 13.48 2.04
N ALA A 88 -7.98 12.34 1.36
CA ALA A 88 -8.89 11.99 0.27
C ALA A 88 -10.37 11.92 0.70
N PHE A 89 -10.64 11.61 1.97
CA PHE A 89 -12.00 11.54 2.51
C PHE A 89 -12.42 12.77 3.30
N GLN A 90 -11.73 13.88 3.09
CA GLN A 90 -12.10 15.22 3.55
C GLN A 90 -12.56 15.24 5.02
N PRO A 91 -11.71 14.87 6.00
CA PRO A 91 -12.03 15.08 7.39
C PRO A 91 -12.26 16.58 7.64
N ASN A 92 -13.10 16.92 8.61
CA ASN A 92 -13.36 18.32 8.97
C ASN A 92 -12.07 19.02 9.41
N PHE A 93 -11.19 18.29 10.11
CA PHE A 93 -9.85 18.74 10.48
C PHE A 93 -8.85 17.62 10.25
N LEU A 94 -7.69 17.97 9.72
CA LEU A 94 -6.56 17.07 9.58
C LEU A 94 -5.31 17.75 10.10
N TRP A 95 -4.71 17.17 11.13
CA TRP A 95 -3.45 17.61 11.70
C TRP A 95 -2.37 16.56 11.51
N ILE A 96 -1.16 17.02 11.39
CA ILE A 96 0.01 16.15 11.23
C ILE A 96 1.08 16.57 12.25
N TRP A 97 1.65 15.61 12.94
CA TRP A 97 2.77 15.88 13.84
C TRP A 97 4.06 16.14 13.06
N PRO A 98 5.00 16.93 13.60
CA PRO A 98 6.23 17.30 12.88
C PRO A 98 7.08 16.11 12.44
N SER A 99 7.05 15.01 13.20
CA SER A 99 7.79 13.77 12.91
C SER A 99 7.05 12.82 11.98
N SER A 100 5.81 13.11 11.62
CA SER A 100 4.97 12.23 10.80
C SER A 100 5.40 12.23 9.34
N LYS A 101 5.13 11.11 8.64
CA LYS A 101 5.47 10.92 7.24
C LYS A 101 4.26 10.40 6.47
N ILE A 102 3.99 11.02 5.32
CA ILE A 102 2.97 10.59 4.37
C ILE A 102 3.63 10.24 3.05
N SER A 103 3.37 9.04 2.53
CA SER A 103 3.91 8.61 1.24
C SER A 103 3.12 7.40 0.72
N VAL A 104 3.39 7.00 -0.53
CA VAL A 104 2.79 5.79 -1.13
C VAL A 104 3.24 4.54 -0.38
N MET A 105 4.51 4.49 0.04
CA MET A 105 5.05 3.40 0.86
C MET A 105 6.17 3.93 1.77
N GLY A 106 6.53 3.18 2.80
CA GLY A 106 7.64 3.51 3.68
C GLY A 106 8.98 3.53 2.92
N GLY A 107 9.93 4.34 3.37
CA GLY A 107 11.21 4.52 2.69
C GLY A 107 12.01 3.22 2.54
N GLU A 108 12.02 2.37 3.54
CA GLU A 108 12.69 1.07 3.50
C GLU A 108 12.07 0.13 2.47
N GLN A 109 10.72 0.05 2.43
CA GLN A 109 10.00 -0.75 1.43
C GLN A 109 10.26 -0.22 0.01
N ALA A 110 10.27 1.10 -0.18
CA ALA A 110 10.58 1.72 -1.46
C ALA A 110 12.02 1.39 -1.92
N ALA A 111 13.00 1.46 -1.02
CA ALA A 111 14.38 1.10 -1.31
C ALA A 111 14.51 -0.38 -1.72
N ASN A 112 13.84 -1.29 -1.01
CA ASN A 112 13.85 -2.72 -1.33
C ASN A 112 13.22 -3.02 -2.69
N VAL A 113 12.10 -2.36 -3.04
CA VAL A 113 11.48 -2.50 -4.37
C VAL A 113 12.42 -2.01 -5.47
N LEU A 114 13.05 -0.86 -5.29
CA LEU A 114 14.01 -0.32 -6.26
C LEU A 114 15.22 -1.23 -6.45
N LEU A 115 15.73 -1.84 -5.37
CA LEU A 115 16.81 -2.81 -5.45
C LEU A 115 16.40 -4.07 -6.23
N GLN A 116 15.18 -4.58 -6.00
CA GLN A 116 14.67 -5.74 -6.73
C GLN A 116 14.51 -5.42 -8.22
N LEU A 117 13.97 -4.26 -8.57
CA LEU A 117 13.83 -3.82 -9.96
C LEU A 117 15.20 -3.69 -10.65
N LYS A 118 16.20 -3.12 -9.97
CA LYS A 118 17.56 -3.06 -10.51
C LYS A 118 18.14 -4.45 -10.79
N LYS A 119 17.98 -5.40 -9.84
CA LYS A 119 18.44 -6.78 -10.02
C LYS A 119 17.77 -7.47 -11.21
N ILE A 120 16.46 -7.28 -11.38
CA ILE A 120 15.70 -7.84 -12.52
C ILE A 120 16.18 -7.24 -13.83
N ASN A 121 16.37 -5.94 -13.91
CA ASN A 121 16.84 -5.24 -15.10
C ASN A 121 18.27 -5.67 -15.50
N VAL A 122 19.16 -5.86 -14.51
CA VAL A 122 20.52 -6.36 -14.78
C VAL A 122 20.47 -7.80 -15.31
N LYS A 123 19.63 -8.68 -14.75
CA LYS A 123 19.46 -10.05 -15.26
C LYS A 123 18.96 -10.05 -16.70
N LYS A 124 17.89 -9.29 -17.01
CA LYS A 124 17.38 -9.19 -18.39
C LYS A 124 18.42 -8.70 -19.37
N LYS A 125 19.18 -7.68 -19.00
CA LYS A 125 20.25 -7.13 -19.87
C LYS A 125 21.37 -8.14 -20.12
N ASN A 126 21.74 -8.94 -19.11
CA ASN A 126 22.71 -10.01 -19.28
C ASN A 126 22.19 -11.14 -20.16
N GLU A 127 20.91 -11.52 -20.02
CA GLU A 127 20.26 -12.54 -20.86
C GLU A 127 20.19 -12.06 -22.32
N GLU A 128 19.86 -10.80 -22.58
CA GLU A 128 19.86 -10.20 -23.94
C GLU A 128 21.27 -10.18 -24.55
N CYS A 129 22.31 -9.81 -23.80
CA CYS A 129 23.70 -9.87 -24.26
C CYS A 129 24.14 -11.28 -24.64
N VAL A 130 23.81 -12.28 -23.83
CA VAL A 130 24.17 -13.68 -24.12
C VAL A 130 23.48 -14.15 -25.39
N TYR A 131 22.20 -13.83 -25.56
CA TYR A 131 21.43 -14.18 -26.76
C TYR A 131 22.01 -13.55 -28.03
N GLU A 132 22.39 -12.29 -28.00
CA GLU A 132 23.02 -11.63 -29.13
C GLU A 132 24.41 -12.21 -29.48
N GLU A 133 25.20 -12.60 -28.49
CA GLU A 133 26.48 -13.26 -28.71
C GLU A 133 26.32 -14.65 -29.34
N GLU A 134 25.33 -15.43 -28.89
CA GLU A 134 25.01 -16.72 -29.50
C GLU A 134 24.52 -16.58 -30.95
N GLU A 135 23.66 -15.61 -31.23
CA GLU A 135 23.22 -15.35 -32.61
C GLU A 135 24.38 -14.91 -33.51
N ARG A 136 25.27 -14.07 -33.01
CA ARG A 136 26.47 -13.65 -33.76
C ARG A 136 27.42 -14.82 -34.00
N GLY A 137 27.54 -15.74 -33.04
CA GLY A 137 28.30 -16.98 -33.18
C GLY A 137 27.74 -17.87 -34.28
N LYS A 138 26.43 -18.18 -34.24
CA LYS A 138 25.74 -18.98 -35.27
C LYS A 138 25.86 -18.38 -36.69
N LYS A 139 25.70 -17.08 -36.83
CA LYS A 139 25.86 -16.39 -38.14
C LYS A 139 27.30 -16.47 -38.69
N LYS A 140 28.34 -16.49 -37.83
CA LYS A 140 29.72 -16.67 -38.22
C LYS A 140 30.01 -18.12 -38.67
N GLU A 141 29.47 -19.13 -38.01
CA GLU A 141 29.59 -20.53 -38.41
C GLU A 141 28.92 -20.84 -39.73
N THR A 142 27.69 -20.33 -39.94
CA THR A 142 26.98 -20.51 -41.21
C THR A 142 27.74 -19.86 -42.41
N ARG A 143 28.36 -18.70 -42.18
CA ARG A 143 29.19 -18.06 -43.22
C ARG A 143 30.51 -18.80 -43.48
N ARG A 144 31.05 -19.60 -42.58
CA ARG A 144 32.25 -20.42 -42.79
C ARG A 144 31.94 -21.73 -43.48
N ALA A 145 30.73 -22.30 -43.29
CA ALA A 145 30.28 -23.52 -43.92
C ALA A 145 29.82 -23.32 -45.37
N SER A 146 29.57 -22.07 -45.79
CA SER A 146 29.14 -21.74 -47.17
C SER A 146 30.27 -21.25 -48.08
N LYS A 147 31.53 -21.36 -47.63
CA LYS A 147 32.75 -21.19 -48.41
C LYS A 147 33.47 -22.51 -48.64
#